data_8a914a102320339361507594f77153fc
#
_entry.id   8a914a102320339361507594f77153fc
#
_cell.length_a   1.000
_cell.length_b   1.000
_cell.length_c   1.000
_cell.angle_alpha   90.00
_cell.angle_beta   90.00
_cell.angle_gamma   90.00
#
_symmetry.space_group_name_H-M   'P 1'
#
loop_
_entity.id
_entity.type
_entity.pdbx_description
1 polymer ?
#
loop_
_entity_poly.entity_id
_entity_poly.type
_entity_poly.pdbx_seq_one_letter_code
_entity_poly.pdbx_strand_id
1 'polypeptide(L)'
;FGQNVNIPDANFKAYLVGEPLINTNGDTEIQVSEANAYSGYIFCNSLNISNLIGMEAFTALTSLYCENNQLTSLDVSQNLALTELLCANNLLTSLVLGNIALGHLNCRDNNLINLDLSQNTALYRLSCGNNQLTSLDVSSNTILTDLICYDNQLTSLDLSQNTILEFLELNDNQLITLDVSQNTSLIELRCDNNQLTSIDVSNNLALNILYCSDNLITNLDISSNTSLWNLLCYGNQLINLNVKNGNNFNWLESFEGIPFICTNNPSLTCIEVDDVVFSDTNWTVADGYIDPQHYFSNNCPPPTSIEEHTTNKQLLKVTDILGRETKQTNQPLFYIYD
;
A
#
# COMPACT_ATOMS: atom_id res chain seq x y z
N PHE A 1 17.22 -46.34 19.33
CA PHE A 1 16.36 -45.64 18.37
C PHE A 1 15.87 -44.37 19.04
N GLY A 2 16.03 -43.22 18.38
CA GLY A 2 15.56 -41.93 18.90
C GLY A 2 14.02 -41.87 18.91
N GLN A 3 13.44 -40.93 19.66
CA GLN A 3 12.01 -40.68 19.63
C GLN A 3 11.65 -40.10 18.26
N ASN A 4 10.63 -40.63 17.59
CA ASN A 4 10.16 -40.14 16.31
C ASN A 4 9.34 -38.86 16.50
N VAL A 5 9.44 -37.96 15.56
CA VAL A 5 8.55 -36.80 15.44
C VAL A 5 7.19 -37.27 14.94
N ASN A 6 6.12 -36.77 15.56
CA ASN A 6 4.76 -37.08 15.09
C ASN A 6 4.44 -36.16 13.88
N ILE A 7 4.38 -36.72 12.68
CA ILE A 7 4.07 -36.02 11.43
C ILE A 7 2.86 -36.70 10.77
N PRO A 8 1.63 -36.22 11.07
CA PRO A 8 0.41 -36.88 10.61
C PRO A 8 0.08 -36.62 9.12
N ASP A 9 0.54 -35.48 8.55
CA ASP A 9 0.32 -35.24 7.15
C ASP A 9 1.26 -36.08 6.28
N ALA A 10 0.66 -36.90 5.43
CA ALA A 10 1.41 -37.89 4.64
C ALA A 10 2.32 -37.23 3.59
N ASN A 11 1.90 -36.09 3.03
CA ASN A 11 2.68 -35.37 2.02
C ASN A 11 3.88 -34.66 2.66
N PHE A 12 3.66 -34.04 3.83
CA PHE A 12 4.74 -33.42 4.59
C PHE A 12 5.74 -34.47 5.06
N LYS A 13 5.25 -35.59 5.61
CA LYS A 13 6.11 -36.70 6.02
C LYS A 13 6.92 -37.25 4.84
N ALA A 14 6.28 -37.51 3.70
CA ALA A 14 6.96 -38.02 2.50
C ALA A 14 8.05 -37.05 2.01
N TYR A 15 7.79 -35.76 2.05
CA TYR A 15 8.80 -34.74 1.73
C TYR A 15 10.01 -34.83 2.67
N LEU A 16 9.78 -34.79 4.00
CA LEU A 16 10.86 -34.82 4.99
C LEU A 16 11.69 -36.10 4.94
N VAL A 17 11.02 -37.27 4.78
CA VAL A 17 11.69 -38.55 4.66
C VAL A 17 12.49 -38.67 3.36
N GLY A 18 12.03 -38.01 2.30
CA GLY A 18 12.71 -37.95 1.01
C GLY A 18 13.96 -37.05 0.97
N GLU A 19 14.17 -36.23 1.99
CA GLU A 19 15.28 -35.29 2.06
C GLU A 19 16.47 -35.86 2.84
N PRO A 20 17.58 -36.28 2.18
CA PRO A 20 18.70 -36.94 2.86
C PRO A 20 19.43 -36.10 3.89
N LEU A 21 19.30 -34.75 3.81
CA LEU A 21 19.88 -33.84 4.79
C LEU A 21 19.05 -33.75 6.07
N ILE A 22 17.78 -34.15 6.02
CA ILE A 22 16.86 -34.22 7.16
C ILE A 22 16.85 -35.67 7.69
N ASN A 23 16.47 -36.63 6.86
CA ASN A 23 16.44 -38.04 7.17
C ASN A 23 17.85 -38.64 6.96
N THR A 24 18.71 -38.47 7.93
CA THR A 24 20.14 -38.80 7.82
C THR A 24 20.44 -40.31 7.96
N ASN A 25 19.53 -41.04 8.59
CA ASN A 25 19.65 -42.47 8.73
C ASN A 25 18.98 -43.28 7.61
N GLY A 26 18.15 -42.61 6.77
CA GLY A 26 17.49 -43.18 5.60
C GLY A 26 16.36 -44.15 5.93
N ASP A 27 15.77 -44.07 7.13
CA ASP A 27 14.61 -44.91 7.48
C ASP A 27 13.28 -44.21 7.04
N THR A 28 12.12 -44.71 7.51
CA THR A 28 10.80 -44.19 7.10
C THR A 28 10.23 -43.16 8.07
N GLU A 29 11.00 -42.72 9.05
CA GLU A 29 10.61 -41.79 10.11
C GLU A 29 11.62 -40.66 10.22
N ILE A 30 11.19 -39.55 10.84
CA ILE A 30 12.09 -38.45 11.24
C ILE A 30 12.24 -38.55 12.77
N GLN A 31 13.47 -38.66 13.25
CA GLN A 31 13.73 -38.65 14.67
C GLN A 31 13.86 -37.22 15.18
N VAL A 32 13.52 -36.98 16.45
CA VAL A 32 13.66 -35.69 17.12
C VAL A 32 15.11 -35.17 17.03
N SER A 33 16.10 -36.08 17.10
CA SER A 33 17.51 -35.70 16.96
C SER A 33 17.88 -35.20 15.56
N GLU A 34 17.28 -35.73 14.52
CA GLU A 34 17.46 -35.30 13.13
C GLU A 34 16.83 -33.94 12.93
N ALA A 35 15.54 -33.78 13.33
CA ALA A 35 14.81 -32.54 13.23
C ALA A 35 15.52 -31.39 13.98
N ASN A 36 15.98 -31.61 15.23
CA ASN A 36 16.69 -30.62 16.03
C ASN A 36 18.06 -30.24 15.46
N ALA A 37 18.72 -31.17 14.77
CA ALA A 37 20.05 -30.94 14.20
C ALA A 37 19.99 -30.18 12.86
N TYR A 38 18.82 -30.18 12.20
CA TYR A 38 18.66 -29.60 10.89
C TYR A 38 18.52 -28.06 10.97
N SER A 39 19.50 -27.34 10.47
CA SER A 39 19.58 -25.87 10.49
C SER A 39 19.42 -25.22 9.12
N GLY A 40 18.97 -25.98 8.11
CA GLY A 40 18.81 -25.51 6.74
C GLY A 40 17.45 -24.83 6.49
N TYR A 41 16.91 -25.09 5.32
CA TYR A 41 15.58 -24.65 4.91
C TYR A 41 14.68 -25.83 4.56
N ILE A 42 13.38 -25.70 4.84
CA ILE A 42 12.34 -26.63 4.37
C ILE A 42 11.61 -25.98 3.21
N PHE A 43 11.61 -26.62 2.05
CA PHE A 43 10.98 -26.15 0.82
C PHE A 43 9.85 -27.12 0.42
N CYS A 44 8.70 -26.96 1.02
CA CYS A 44 7.55 -27.86 0.85
C CYS A 44 6.37 -27.19 0.13
N ASN A 45 6.68 -26.30 -0.84
CA ASN A 45 5.67 -25.60 -1.63
C ASN A 45 4.90 -26.54 -2.56
N SER A 46 3.58 -26.30 -2.73
CA SER A 46 2.73 -26.97 -3.72
C SER A 46 2.66 -28.50 -3.58
N LEU A 47 2.69 -29.00 -2.36
CA LEU A 47 2.67 -30.44 -2.05
C LEU A 47 1.31 -30.92 -1.54
N ASN A 48 0.25 -30.10 -1.58
CA ASN A 48 -1.07 -30.39 -1.01
C ASN A 48 -1.02 -30.76 0.48
N ILE A 49 -0.14 -30.12 1.24
CA ILE A 49 0.01 -30.32 2.68
C ILE A 49 -1.15 -29.61 3.40
N SER A 50 -1.80 -30.31 4.32
CA SER A 50 -2.93 -29.78 5.10
C SER A 50 -2.54 -29.30 6.50
N ASN A 51 -1.42 -29.79 7.05
CA ASN A 51 -0.85 -29.33 8.32
C ASN A 51 0.65 -29.62 8.38
N LEU A 52 1.36 -28.82 9.18
CA LEU A 52 2.80 -28.95 9.44
C LEU A 52 3.08 -29.42 10.88
N ILE A 53 2.18 -30.20 11.48
CA ILE A 53 2.43 -30.81 12.79
C ILE A 53 3.72 -31.63 12.73
N GLY A 54 4.60 -31.44 13.72
CA GLY A 54 5.96 -31.98 13.76
C GLY A 54 7.02 -30.92 13.46
N MET A 55 6.60 -29.76 12.90
CA MET A 55 7.48 -28.64 12.59
C MET A 55 8.16 -28.07 13.84
N GLU A 56 7.48 -28.14 14.98
CA GLU A 56 7.98 -27.69 16.29
C GLU A 56 9.27 -28.39 16.74
N ALA A 57 9.59 -29.57 16.16
CA ALA A 57 10.84 -30.27 16.43
C ALA A 57 12.07 -29.69 15.68
N PHE A 58 11.83 -28.84 14.66
CA PHE A 58 12.91 -28.25 13.84
C PHE A 58 13.40 -26.92 14.45
N THR A 59 13.91 -26.97 15.67
CA THR A 59 14.23 -25.77 16.46
C THR A 59 15.40 -24.94 15.92
N ALA A 60 16.25 -25.51 15.07
CA ALA A 60 17.38 -24.85 14.42
C ALA A 60 17.09 -24.41 12.97
N LEU A 61 15.87 -24.64 12.47
CA LEU A 61 15.47 -24.26 11.12
C LEU A 61 15.54 -22.76 10.91
N THR A 62 16.14 -22.32 9.78
CA THR A 62 16.31 -20.89 9.46
C THR A 62 15.29 -20.36 8.48
N SER A 63 14.77 -21.19 7.57
CA SER A 63 13.80 -20.75 6.57
C SER A 63 12.74 -21.84 6.30
N LEU A 64 11.47 -21.41 6.24
CA LEU A 64 10.35 -22.26 5.90
C LEU A 64 9.59 -21.70 4.69
N TYR A 65 9.53 -22.48 3.63
CA TYR A 65 8.77 -22.21 2.41
C TYR A 65 7.66 -23.25 2.27
N CYS A 66 6.41 -22.86 2.56
CA CYS A 66 5.25 -23.73 2.54
C CYS A 66 4.06 -23.16 1.76
N GLU A 67 4.38 -22.34 0.75
CA GLU A 67 3.43 -21.67 -0.10
C GLU A 67 2.60 -22.65 -0.95
N ASN A 68 1.41 -22.21 -1.39
CA ASN A 68 0.55 -23.00 -2.29
C ASN A 68 0.19 -24.38 -1.71
N ASN A 69 -0.25 -24.41 -0.46
CA ASN A 69 -0.69 -25.63 0.24
C ASN A 69 -2.14 -25.47 0.75
N GLN A 70 -2.58 -26.33 1.66
CA GLN A 70 -3.94 -26.32 2.21
C GLN A 70 -3.93 -26.10 3.73
N LEU A 71 -2.93 -25.35 4.22
CA LEU A 71 -2.76 -25.09 5.66
C LEU A 71 -3.90 -24.20 6.16
N THR A 72 -4.59 -24.61 7.21
CA THR A 72 -5.64 -23.81 7.86
C THR A 72 -5.15 -23.09 9.10
N SER A 73 -4.04 -23.56 9.69
CA SER A 73 -3.31 -22.92 10.79
C SER A 73 -1.82 -23.24 10.67
N LEU A 74 -1.00 -22.34 11.19
CA LEU A 74 0.45 -22.54 11.27
C LEU A 74 0.96 -21.98 12.59
N ASP A 75 1.68 -22.81 13.35
CA ASP A 75 2.37 -22.41 14.58
C ASP A 75 3.87 -22.66 14.40
N VAL A 76 4.67 -21.60 14.37
CA VAL A 76 6.13 -21.61 14.30
C VAL A 76 6.76 -21.02 15.56
N SER A 77 6.00 -20.95 16.66
CA SER A 77 6.45 -20.33 17.92
C SER A 77 7.66 -21.04 18.55
N GLN A 78 7.89 -22.30 18.22
CA GLN A 78 9.03 -23.08 18.71
C GLN A 78 10.25 -23.04 17.76
N ASN A 79 10.09 -22.51 16.55
CA ASN A 79 11.17 -22.45 15.54
C ASN A 79 11.96 -21.15 15.72
N LEU A 80 12.65 -21.01 16.87
CA LEU A 80 13.24 -19.76 17.32
C LEU A 80 14.41 -19.23 16.46
N ALA A 81 14.99 -20.08 15.61
CA ALA A 81 16.05 -19.71 14.68
C ALA A 81 15.49 -19.22 13.32
N LEU A 82 14.17 -19.26 13.13
CA LEU A 82 13.55 -18.93 11.86
C LEU A 82 13.72 -17.43 11.55
N THR A 83 14.35 -17.12 10.43
CA THR A 83 14.57 -15.76 9.92
C THR A 83 13.68 -15.43 8.73
N GLU A 84 13.16 -16.45 8.04
CA GLU A 84 12.32 -16.29 6.86
C GLU A 84 11.16 -17.30 6.88
N LEU A 85 9.93 -16.79 6.69
CA LEU A 85 8.71 -17.56 6.58
C LEU A 85 7.91 -17.13 5.36
N LEU A 86 7.79 -18.02 4.37
CA LEU A 86 6.92 -17.84 3.21
C LEU A 86 5.80 -18.86 3.26
N CYS A 87 4.58 -18.41 3.58
CA CYS A 87 3.39 -19.25 3.72
C CYS A 87 2.19 -18.70 2.92
N ALA A 88 2.48 -17.97 1.85
CA ALA A 88 1.47 -17.40 0.98
C ALA A 88 0.61 -18.48 0.28
N ASN A 89 -0.58 -18.09 -0.19
CA ASN A 89 -1.49 -18.98 -0.92
C ASN A 89 -1.80 -20.26 -0.13
N ASN A 90 -2.39 -20.07 1.04
CA ASN A 90 -2.91 -21.14 1.91
C ASN A 90 -4.35 -20.80 2.37
N LEU A 91 -4.86 -21.49 3.37
CA LEU A 91 -6.18 -21.27 3.95
C LEU A 91 -6.07 -20.82 5.42
N LEU A 92 -4.95 -20.18 5.79
CA LEU A 92 -4.64 -19.85 7.17
C LEU A 92 -5.68 -18.88 7.76
N THR A 93 -6.31 -19.32 8.83
CA THR A 93 -7.13 -18.46 9.70
C THR A 93 -6.38 -18.06 10.98
N SER A 94 -5.26 -18.73 11.27
CA SER A 94 -4.38 -18.46 12.41
C SER A 94 -2.93 -18.69 12.04
N LEU A 95 -2.08 -17.73 12.42
CA LEU A 95 -0.63 -17.77 12.29
C LEU A 95 -0.01 -17.34 13.63
N VAL A 96 0.76 -18.24 14.25
CA VAL A 96 1.45 -17.98 15.53
C VAL A 96 2.95 -17.90 15.29
N LEU A 97 3.53 -16.73 15.50
CA LEU A 97 4.94 -16.46 15.16
C LEU A 97 5.83 -16.49 16.39
N GLY A 98 5.67 -16.22 17.50
CA GLY A 98 6.49 -16.30 18.72
C GLY A 98 8.00 -16.01 18.60
N ASN A 99 8.50 -15.56 17.45
CA ASN A 99 9.92 -15.49 17.16
C ASN A 99 10.44 -14.07 16.89
N ILE A 100 11.48 -13.66 17.62
CA ILE A 100 12.14 -12.36 17.50
C ILE A 100 13.14 -12.25 16.33
N ALA A 101 13.59 -13.38 15.76
CA ALA A 101 14.61 -13.39 14.70
C ALA A 101 14.01 -13.25 13.29
N LEU A 102 12.67 -13.35 13.17
CA LEU A 102 12.00 -13.31 11.87
C LEU A 102 12.20 -11.95 11.20
N GLY A 103 12.89 -11.95 10.06
CA GLY A 103 13.19 -10.76 9.27
C GLY A 103 12.29 -10.60 8.05
N HIS A 104 11.90 -11.71 7.42
CA HIS A 104 11.00 -11.71 6.26
C HIS A 104 9.79 -12.62 6.50
N LEU A 105 8.60 -12.04 6.41
CA LEU A 105 7.32 -12.74 6.47
C LEU A 105 6.51 -12.48 5.20
N ASN A 106 6.11 -13.55 4.51
CA ASN A 106 5.11 -13.50 3.45
C ASN A 106 3.95 -14.45 3.80
N CYS A 107 2.84 -13.88 4.24
CA CYS A 107 1.60 -14.62 4.56
C CYS A 107 0.41 -14.13 3.73
N ARG A 108 0.67 -13.52 2.55
CA ARG A 108 -0.38 -13.04 1.65
C ARG A 108 -1.27 -14.18 1.15
N ASP A 109 -2.42 -13.84 0.60
CA ASP A 109 -3.36 -14.80 0.02
C ASP A 109 -3.75 -15.90 1.03
N ASN A 110 -4.33 -15.47 2.17
CA ASN A 110 -4.81 -16.33 3.25
C ASN A 110 -6.16 -15.80 3.80
N ASN A 111 -6.62 -16.32 4.94
CA ASN A 111 -7.87 -15.91 5.59
C ASN A 111 -7.61 -15.33 6.99
N LEU A 112 -6.48 -14.67 7.20
CA LEU A 112 -6.11 -14.12 8.51
C LEU A 112 -7.01 -12.92 8.86
N ILE A 113 -7.59 -12.95 10.06
CA ILE A 113 -8.37 -11.84 10.60
C ILE A 113 -7.56 -10.97 11.58
N ASN A 114 -6.45 -11.49 12.07
CA ASN A 114 -5.47 -10.79 12.91
C ASN A 114 -4.07 -11.32 12.64
N LEU A 115 -3.07 -10.52 12.97
CA LEU A 115 -1.65 -10.85 12.87
C LEU A 115 -0.89 -10.13 13.98
N ASP A 116 -0.35 -10.88 14.94
CA ASP A 116 0.47 -10.32 16.03
C ASP A 116 1.95 -10.35 15.65
N LEU A 117 2.53 -9.16 15.51
CA LEU A 117 3.94 -8.93 15.13
C LEU A 117 4.76 -8.32 16.28
N SER A 118 4.18 -8.21 17.48
CA SER A 118 4.77 -7.49 18.60
C SER A 118 6.14 -8.01 19.04
N GLN A 119 6.42 -9.29 18.80
CA GLN A 119 7.69 -9.93 19.14
C GLN A 119 8.68 -10.02 17.96
N ASN A 120 8.25 -9.68 16.74
CA ASN A 120 9.07 -9.83 15.52
C ASN A 120 9.84 -8.55 15.19
N THR A 121 10.61 -8.06 16.16
CA THR A 121 11.30 -6.76 16.06
C THR A 121 12.42 -6.71 15.01
N ALA A 122 12.84 -7.86 14.49
CA ALA A 122 13.81 -7.97 13.39
C ALA A 122 13.16 -7.90 12.00
N LEU A 123 11.84 -7.73 11.93
CA LEU A 123 11.11 -7.78 10.66
C LEU A 123 11.43 -6.53 9.82
N TYR A 124 12.04 -6.76 8.64
CA TYR A 124 12.34 -5.72 7.67
C TYR A 124 11.43 -5.79 6.44
N ARG A 125 10.84 -6.96 6.16
CA ARG A 125 9.90 -7.15 5.05
C ARG A 125 8.66 -7.91 5.50
N LEU A 126 7.48 -7.31 5.30
CA LEU A 126 6.18 -7.89 5.59
C LEU A 126 5.29 -7.85 4.36
N SER A 127 4.79 -9.02 3.93
CA SER A 127 3.74 -9.15 2.95
C SER A 127 2.56 -9.92 3.56
N CYS A 128 1.46 -9.21 3.82
CA CYS A 128 0.22 -9.77 4.37
C CYS A 128 -1.02 -9.36 3.56
N GLY A 129 -0.82 -8.98 2.29
CA GLY A 129 -1.91 -8.63 1.36
C GLY A 129 -2.88 -9.79 1.12
N ASN A 130 -4.08 -9.45 0.64
CA ASN A 130 -5.16 -10.39 0.38
C ASN A 130 -5.44 -11.31 1.58
N ASN A 131 -5.91 -10.69 2.66
CA ASN A 131 -6.35 -11.31 3.91
C ASN A 131 -7.64 -10.64 4.40
N GLN A 132 -8.02 -10.81 5.66
CA GLN A 132 -9.21 -10.23 6.27
C GLN A 132 -8.86 -9.36 7.48
N LEU A 133 -7.68 -8.74 7.46
CA LEU A 133 -7.19 -7.93 8.58
C LEU A 133 -8.01 -6.64 8.72
N THR A 134 -8.58 -6.41 9.90
CA THR A 134 -9.29 -5.16 10.22
C THR A 134 -8.39 -4.14 10.92
N SER A 135 -7.26 -4.59 11.45
CA SER A 135 -6.20 -3.77 12.06
C SER A 135 -4.85 -4.44 11.88
N LEU A 136 -3.80 -3.65 11.86
CA LEU A 136 -2.42 -4.11 11.82
C LEU A 136 -1.57 -3.17 12.67
N ASP A 137 -0.85 -3.72 13.65
CA ASP A 137 0.11 -2.97 14.48
C ASP A 137 1.53 -3.33 14.07
N VAL A 138 2.25 -2.36 13.52
CA VAL A 138 3.65 -2.47 13.11
C VAL A 138 4.58 -1.59 13.94
N SER A 139 4.10 -1.06 15.06
CA SER A 139 4.86 -0.12 15.92
C SER A 139 6.15 -0.71 16.50
N SER A 140 6.18 -2.04 16.71
CA SER A 140 7.37 -2.77 17.17
C SER A 140 8.38 -3.11 16.06
N ASN A 141 7.97 -3.00 14.79
CA ASN A 141 8.75 -3.42 13.63
C ASN A 141 9.46 -2.21 12.99
N THR A 142 10.28 -1.53 13.80
CA THR A 142 10.85 -0.21 13.47
C THR A 142 11.88 -0.21 12.33
N ILE A 143 12.33 -1.40 11.90
CA ILE A 143 13.26 -1.57 10.78
C ILE A 143 12.57 -2.05 9.49
N LEU A 144 11.23 -1.99 9.41
CA LEU A 144 10.52 -2.28 8.18
C LEU A 144 10.96 -1.32 7.06
N THR A 145 11.36 -1.92 5.93
CA THR A 145 11.61 -1.26 4.65
C THR A 145 10.50 -1.52 3.65
N ASP A 146 9.86 -2.68 3.71
CA ASP A 146 8.79 -3.10 2.81
C ASP A 146 7.55 -3.52 3.62
N LEU A 147 6.43 -2.86 3.38
CA LEU A 147 5.12 -3.19 3.93
C LEU A 147 4.09 -3.33 2.82
N ILE A 148 3.65 -4.55 2.57
CA ILE A 148 2.68 -4.91 1.56
C ILE A 148 1.45 -5.50 2.24
N CYS A 149 0.36 -4.72 2.36
CA CYS A 149 -0.88 -5.12 3.04
C CYS A 149 -2.15 -4.74 2.26
N TYR A 150 -2.05 -4.75 0.92
CA TYR A 150 -3.17 -4.53 0.02
C TYR A 150 -4.29 -5.55 0.23
N ASP A 151 -5.49 -5.23 -0.25
CA ASP A 151 -6.68 -6.10 -0.21
C ASP A 151 -6.92 -6.70 1.20
N ASN A 152 -7.24 -5.78 2.13
CA ASN A 152 -7.61 -6.07 3.51
C ASN A 152 -8.81 -5.20 3.93
N GLN A 153 -9.10 -5.10 5.21
CA GLN A 153 -10.21 -4.31 5.76
C GLN A 153 -9.70 -3.23 6.73
N LEU A 154 -8.47 -2.73 6.50
CA LEU A 154 -7.85 -1.74 7.37
C LEU A 154 -8.58 -0.39 7.26
N THR A 155 -9.00 0.17 8.39
CA THR A 155 -9.62 1.50 8.47
C THR A 155 -8.64 2.60 8.90
N SER A 156 -7.51 2.21 9.47
CA SER A 156 -6.39 3.08 9.87
C SER A 156 -5.11 2.28 9.95
N LEU A 157 -3.97 2.95 9.84
CA LEU A 157 -2.65 2.36 10.03
C LEU A 157 -1.71 3.44 10.59
N ASP A 158 -1.04 3.15 11.71
CA ASP A 158 -0.02 4.03 12.30
C ASP A 158 1.36 3.59 11.82
N LEU A 159 2.05 4.45 11.09
CA LEU A 159 3.38 4.24 10.52
C LEU A 159 4.45 5.13 11.18
N SER A 160 4.12 5.82 12.27
CA SER A 160 4.98 6.81 12.91
C SER A 160 6.32 6.25 13.40
N GLN A 161 6.39 4.94 13.65
CA GLN A 161 7.62 4.26 14.10
C GLN A 161 8.43 3.62 12.96
N ASN A 162 7.88 3.55 11.74
CA ASN A 162 8.50 2.87 10.59
C ASN A 162 9.21 3.87 9.67
N THR A 163 10.12 4.66 10.25
CA THR A 163 10.69 5.86 9.61
C THR A 163 11.61 5.58 8.41
N ILE A 164 12.07 4.34 8.23
CA ILE A 164 12.94 3.91 7.12
C ILE A 164 12.18 3.14 6.04
N LEU A 165 10.82 3.19 6.07
CA LEU A 165 9.99 2.51 5.09
C LEU A 165 10.24 3.09 3.69
N GLU A 166 10.50 2.21 2.72
CA GLU A 166 10.79 2.53 1.32
C GLU A 166 9.64 2.16 0.39
N PHE A 167 9.00 1.00 0.62
CA PHE A 167 7.92 0.47 -0.19
C PHE A 167 6.67 0.24 0.65
N LEU A 168 5.56 0.91 0.29
CA LEU A 168 4.30 0.85 1.01
C LEU A 168 3.14 0.60 0.04
N GLU A 169 2.52 -0.60 0.13
CA GLU A 169 1.33 -0.98 -0.63
C GLU A 169 0.14 -1.19 0.31
N LEU A 170 -0.85 -0.29 0.22
CA LEU A 170 -2.06 -0.21 1.04
C LEU A 170 -3.33 -0.22 0.19
N ASN A 171 -3.20 -0.43 -1.11
CA ASN A 171 -4.35 -0.40 -2.01
C ASN A 171 -5.42 -1.41 -1.59
N ASP A 172 -6.67 -1.16 -2.02
CA ASP A 172 -7.82 -2.02 -1.71
C ASP A 172 -8.02 -2.25 -0.21
N ASN A 173 -8.16 -1.13 0.54
CA ASN A 173 -8.48 -1.11 1.97
C ASN A 173 -9.63 -0.13 2.26
N GLN A 174 -9.85 0.25 3.52
CA GLN A 174 -10.91 1.16 3.94
C GLN A 174 -10.35 2.38 4.68
N LEU A 175 -9.13 2.81 4.35
CA LEU A 175 -8.43 3.90 5.02
C LEU A 175 -9.14 5.23 4.74
N ILE A 176 -9.45 5.96 5.80
CA ILE A 176 -10.07 7.30 5.73
C ILE A 176 -8.97 8.38 5.75
N THR A 177 -7.88 8.11 6.47
CA THR A 177 -6.71 8.97 6.59
C THR A 177 -5.44 8.14 6.50
N LEU A 178 -4.37 8.74 6.00
CA LEU A 178 -3.03 8.17 5.97
C LEU A 178 -2.00 9.26 6.24
N ASP A 179 -1.22 9.11 7.30
CA ASP A 179 -0.10 10.00 7.63
C ASP A 179 1.22 9.30 7.30
N VAL A 180 1.94 9.81 6.33
CA VAL A 180 3.26 9.35 5.89
C VAL A 180 4.36 10.39 6.17
N SER A 181 4.08 11.39 6.99
CA SER A 181 5.00 12.51 7.26
C SER A 181 6.32 12.09 7.91
N GLN A 182 6.33 10.96 8.63
CA GLN A 182 7.54 10.40 9.26
C GLN A 182 8.30 9.41 8.35
N ASN A 183 7.69 8.95 7.27
CA ASN A 183 8.24 7.93 6.37
C ASN A 183 9.03 8.59 5.22
N THR A 184 10.03 9.38 5.58
CA THR A 184 10.75 10.26 4.64
C THR A 184 11.61 9.50 3.63
N SER A 185 11.81 8.20 3.82
CA SER A 185 12.53 7.30 2.92
C SER A 185 11.65 6.68 1.82
N LEU A 186 10.32 6.95 1.82
CA LEU A 186 9.39 6.35 0.85
C LEU A 186 9.81 6.66 -0.59
N ILE A 187 9.95 5.58 -1.36
CA ILE A 187 10.24 5.56 -2.79
C ILE A 187 8.95 5.26 -3.58
N GLU A 188 8.12 4.38 -3.04
CA GLU A 188 6.85 3.97 -3.65
C GLU A 188 5.73 3.97 -2.62
N LEU A 189 4.61 4.61 -2.97
CA LEU A 189 3.37 4.61 -2.21
C LEU A 189 2.21 4.22 -3.13
N ARG A 190 1.56 3.10 -2.82
CA ARG A 190 0.30 2.65 -3.43
C ARG A 190 -0.79 2.68 -2.37
N CYS A 191 -1.76 3.57 -2.51
CA CYS A 191 -2.89 3.73 -1.60
C CYS A 191 -4.23 3.89 -2.35
N ASP A 192 -4.27 3.43 -3.59
CA ASP A 192 -5.46 3.43 -4.43
C ASP A 192 -6.58 2.55 -3.84
N ASN A 193 -7.82 2.76 -4.29
CA ASN A 193 -8.98 2.03 -3.78
C ASN A 193 -9.12 2.11 -2.25
N ASN A 194 -9.19 3.32 -1.71
CA ASN A 194 -9.43 3.60 -0.28
C ASN A 194 -10.51 4.69 -0.13
N GLN A 195 -10.63 5.30 1.04
CA GLN A 195 -11.58 6.37 1.34
C GLN A 195 -10.85 7.66 1.76
N LEU A 196 -9.62 7.86 1.30
CA LEU A 196 -8.78 9.00 1.66
C LEU A 196 -9.39 10.30 1.14
N THR A 197 -9.57 11.28 2.02
CA THR A 197 -10.05 12.62 1.66
C THR A 197 -8.91 13.58 1.34
N SER A 198 -7.71 13.26 1.77
CA SER A 198 -6.46 13.97 1.51
C SER A 198 -5.27 13.04 1.65
N ILE A 199 -4.18 13.37 1.01
CA ILE A 199 -2.85 12.80 1.22
C ILE A 199 -1.83 13.92 1.17
N ASP A 200 -0.93 14.00 2.16
CA ASP A 200 0.19 14.94 2.19
C ASP A 200 1.49 14.15 2.04
N VAL A 201 2.16 14.34 0.91
CA VAL A 201 3.43 13.70 0.57
C VAL A 201 4.60 14.69 0.54
N SER A 202 4.40 15.90 1.07
CA SER A 202 5.39 17.01 1.01
C SER A 202 6.72 16.68 1.69
N ASN A 203 6.73 15.74 2.65
CA ASN A 203 7.94 15.27 3.33
C ASN A 203 8.62 14.06 2.64
N ASN A 204 7.96 13.42 1.68
CA ASN A 204 8.44 12.20 1.03
C ASN A 204 9.24 12.55 -0.24
N LEU A 205 10.37 13.23 -0.05
CA LEU A 205 11.16 13.80 -1.16
C LEU A 205 11.81 12.74 -2.07
N ALA A 206 11.96 11.51 -1.59
CA ALA A 206 12.48 10.38 -2.36
C ALA A 206 11.42 9.67 -3.20
N LEU A 207 10.14 10.11 -3.10
CA LEU A 207 9.02 9.42 -3.73
C LEU A 207 9.14 9.46 -5.26
N ASN A 208 9.14 8.28 -5.88
CA ASN A 208 9.22 8.06 -7.32
C ASN A 208 7.87 7.70 -7.92
N ILE A 209 7.06 6.92 -7.18
CA ILE A 209 5.77 6.38 -7.61
C ILE A 209 4.71 6.73 -6.56
N LEU A 210 3.61 7.35 -7.00
CA LEU A 210 2.42 7.60 -6.19
C LEU A 210 1.17 7.11 -6.92
N TYR A 211 0.54 6.06 -6.40
CA TYR A 211 -0.77 5.60 -6.82
C TYR A 211 -1.78 5.91 -5.72
N CYS A 212 -2.69 6.84 -6.00
CA CYS A 212 -3.73 7.28 -5.06
C CYS A 212 -5.10 7.37 -5.74
N SER A 213 -5.29 6.61 -6.82
CA SER A 213 -6.53 6.55 -7.59
C SER A 213 -7.70 6.01 -6.77
N ASP A 214 -8.93 6.25 -7.23
CA ASP A 214 -10.15 5.70 -6.63
C ASP A 214 -10.23 5.95 -5.11
N ASN A 215 -10.14 7.24 -4.75
CA ASN A 215 -10.26 7.77 -3.40
C ASN A 215 -11.26 8.96 -3.37
N LEU A 216 -11.28 9.75 -2.30
CA LEU A 216 -12.12 10.93 -2.13
C LEU A 216 -11.28 12.21 -2.03
N ILE A 217 -10.07 12.21 -2.60
CA ILE A 217 -9.09 13.30 -2.48
C ILE A 217 -9.59 14.52 -3.25
N THR A 218 -9.59 15.69 -2.58
CA THR A 218 -10.04 16.93 -3.17
C THR A 218 -8.90 17.85 -3.63
N ASN A 219 -7.72 17.72 -3.01
CA ASN A 219 -6.54 18.51 -3.34
C ASN A 219 -5.31 17.60 -3.33
N LEU A 220 -4.47 17.72 -4.34
CA LEU A 220 -3.20 17.01 -4.42
C LEU A 220 -2.11 17.98 -4.91
N ASP A 221 -1.08 18.11 -4.09
CA ASP A 221 0.12 18.91 -4.40
C ASP A 221 1.35 18.01 -4.28
N ILE A 222 2.03 17.81 -5.42
CA ILE A 222 3.27 17.03 -5.48
C ILE A 222 4.48 17.89 -5.86
N SER A 223 4.38 19.22 -5.69
CA SER A 223 5.43 20.15 -6.09
C SER A 223 6.75 19.95 -5.35
N SER A 224 6.72 19.37 -4.14
CA SER A 224 7.93 19.01 -3.37
C SER A 224 8.59 17.72 -3.83
N ASN A 225 7.86 16.83 -4.55
CA ASN A 225 8.31 15.49 -4.90
C ASN A 225 9.08 15.49 -6.23
N THR A 226 10.26 16.11 -6.23
CA THR A 226 11.06 16.33 -7.44
C THR A 226 11.60 15.04 -8.09
N SER A 227 11.56 13.93 -7.37
CA SER A 227 11.93 12.60 -7.86
C SER A 227 10.75 11.84 -8.48
N LEU A 228 9.51 12.33 -8.29
CA LEU A 228 8.30 11.64 -8.75
C LEU A 228 8.23 11.66 -10.28
N TRP A 229 8.04 10.48 -10.86
CA TRP A 229 7.91 10.28 -12.31
C TRP A 229 6.72 9.41 -12.69
N ASN A 230 5.96 8.89 -11.72
CA ASN A 230 4.73 8.14 -11.98
C ASN A 230 3.66 8.51 -10.98
N LEU A 231 2.53 9.05 -11.48
CA LEU A 231 1.38 9.48 -10.69
C LEU A 231 0.08 8.93 -11.28
N LEU A 232 -0.62 8.10 -10.53
CA LEU A 232 -1.98 7.71 -10.81
C LEU A 232 -2.91 8.32 -9.75
N CYS A 233 -3.79 9.26 -10.16
CA CYS A 233 -4.73 9.95 -9.28
C CYS A 233 -6.15 10.05 -9.88
N TYR A 234 -6.48 9.16 -10.82
CA TYR A 234 -7.82 9.08 -11.42
C TYR A 234 -8.89 8.66 -10.39
N GLY A 235 -10.16 8.89 -10.70
CA GLY A 235 -11.26 8.43 -9.84
C GLY A 235 -11.29 9.12 -8.47
N ASN A 236 -10.98 10.41 -8.40
CA ASN A 236 -11.01 11.20 -7.18
C ASN A 236 -12.02 12.36 -7.26
N GLN A 237 -12.03 13.24 -6.28
CA GLN A 237 -12.85 14.45 -6.22
C GLN A 237 -12.00 15.72 -6.32
N LEU A 238 -10.89 15.66 -7.09
CA LEU A 238 -9.93 16.75 -7.19
C LEU A 238 -10.61 18.01 -7.71
N ILE A 239 -10.32 19.12 -7.03
CA ILE A 239 -10.59 20.48 -7.45
C ILE A 239 -9.28 21.23 -7.72
N ASN A 240 -8.19 20.81 -7.10
CA ASN A 240 -6.84 21.30 -7.33
C ASN A 240 -5.88 20.12 -7.54
N LEU A 241 -5.06 20.24 -8.56
CA LEU A 241 -3.95 19.34 -8.84
C LEU A 241 -2.72 20.15 -9.25
N ASN A 242 -1.67 20.10 -8.43
CA ASN A 242 -0.38 20.71 -8.70
C ASN A 242 0.67 19.62 -8.95
N VAL A 243 1.08 19.45 -10.20
CA VAL A 243 2.13 18.51 -10.61
C VAL A 243 3.43 19.22 -11.03
N LYS A 244 3.59 20.47 -10.64
CA LYS A 244 4.73 21.32 -10.96
C LYS A 244 5.93 21.00 -10.06
N ASN A 245 6.55 19.85 -10.29
CA ASN A 245 7.64 19.31 -9.48
C ASN A 245 9.04 19.40 -10.15
N GLY A 246 9.13 20.06 -11.31
CA GLY A 246 10.37 20.18 -12.07
C GLY A 246 10.79 18.91 -12.85
N ASN A 247 9.96 17.87 -12.86
CA ASN A 247 10.32 16.56 -13.39
C ASN A 247 9.37 16.01 -14.49
N ASN A 248 8.40 16.82 -14.94
CA ASN A 248 7.34 16.36 -15.86
C ASN A 248 7.88 15.71 -17.15
N PHE A 249 9.05 16.10 -17.63
CA PHE A 249 9.68 15.53 -18.84
C PHE A 249 10.08 14.06 -18.68
N ASN A 250 10.44 13.62 -17.47
CA ASN A 250 10.87 12.25 -17.21
C ASN A 250 9.71 11.26 -17.12
N TRP A 251 8.48 11.76 -17.05
CA TRP A 251 7.28 10.92 -16.96
C TRP A 251 6.96 10.15 -18.26
N LEU A 252 7.62 10.47 -19.37
CA LEU A 252 7.46 9.74 -20.64
C LEU A 252 8.29 8.46 -20.73
N GLU A 253 9.30 8.30 -19.89
CA GLU A 253 10.25 7.17 -19.94
C GLU A 253 9.91 6.04 -18.97
N SER A 254 8.66 5.98 -18.46
CA SER A 254 8.28 4.97 -17.48
C SER A 254 8.35 3.55 -18.07
N PHE A 255 9.00 2.64 -17.39
CA PHE A 255 9.09 1.22 -17.74
C PHE A 255 7.72 0.53 -17.81
N GLU A 256 6.71 1.05 -17.12
CA GLU A 256 5.34 0.52 -17.07
C GLU A 256 4.40 1.19 -18.09
N GLY A 257 4.88 2.14 -18.89
CA GLY A 257 4.16 2.69 -20.05
C GLY A 257 3.06 3.73 -19.74
N ILE A 258 2.71 4.00 -18.49
CA ILE A 258 1.65 4.94 -18.11
C ILE A 258 2.14 5.83 -16.96
N PRO A 259 2.76 6.97 -17.26
CA PRO A 259 3.40 7.80 -16.23
C PRO A 259 2.44 8.70 -15.45
N PHE A 260 1.27 9.03 -16.03
CA PHE A 260 0.33 9.99 -15.46
C PHE A 260 -1.10 9.70 -15.90
N ILE A 261 -2.02 9.56 -14.94
CA ILE A 261 -3.46 9.55 -15.22
C ILE A 261 -4.18 10.32 -14.13
N CYS A 262 -5.04 11.28 -14.53
CA CYS A 262 -5.92 12.01 -13.62
C CYS A 262 -7.38 12.07 -14.11
N THR A 263 -7.82 11.13 -14.94
CA THR A 263 -9.20 11.03 -15.42
C THR A 263 -10.20 10.77 -14.30
N ASN A 264 -11.50 10.93 -14.57
CA ASN A 264 -12.58 10.76 -13.58
C ASN A 264 -12.41 11.67 -12.35
N ASN A 265 -12.02 12.94 -12.57
CA ASN A 265 -12.00 14.02 -11.59
C ASN A 265 -12.95 15.14 -12.07
N PRO A 266 -14.26 14.99 -11.90
CA PRO A 266 -15.26 15.83 -12.59
C PRO A 266 -15.22 17.32 -12.21
N SER A 267 -14.69 17.65 -11.05
CA SER A 267 -14.56 19.02 -10.56
C SER A 267 -13.21 19.67 -10.88
N LEU A 268 -12.23 18.89 -11.35
CA LEU A 268 -10.94 19.40 -11.76
C LEU A 268 -11.06 20.06 -13.15
N THR A 269 -10.58 21.28 -13.26
CA THR A 269 -10.54 22.00 -14.56
C THR A 269 -9.10 22.37 -14.93
N CYS A 270 -8.35 22.92 -13.99
CA CYS A 270 -6.97 23.37 -14.19
C CYS A 270 -5.98 22.43 -13.51
N ILE A 271 -4.96 21.99 -14.24
CA ILE A 271 -3.82 21.23 -13.74
C ILE A 271 -2.59 22.10 -13.80
N GLU A 272 -1.95 22.33 -12.63
CA GLU A 272 -0.75 23.17 -12.57
C GLU A 272 0.49 22.33 -12.95
N VAL A 273 1.24 22.81 -13.95
CA VAL A 273 2.36 22.09 -14.59
C VAL A 273 3.60 22.97 -14.75
N ASP A 274 4.76 22.35 -14.94
CA ASP A 274 6.01 23.05 -15.25
C ASP A 274 5.99 23.70 -16.65
N ASP A 275 5.56 22.93 -17.66
CA ASP A 275 5.54 23.33 -19.07
C ASP A 275 4.20 22.96 -19.71
N VAL A 276 3.40 23.98 -20.01
CA VAL A 276 2.08 23.81 -20.64
C VAL A 276 2.19 23.19 -22.02
N VAL A 277 3.17 23.61 -22.84
CA VAL A 277 3.32 23.11 -24.23
C VAL A 277 3.68 21.64 -24.24
N PHE A 278 4.56 21.22 -23.33
CA PHE A 278 4.89 19.83 -23.14
C PHE A 278 3.66 19.02 -22.70
N SER A 279 2.93 19.50 -21.69
CA SER A 279 1.79 18.79 -21.11
C SER A 279 0.63 18.67 -22.12
N ASP A 280 0.30 19.74 -22.86
CA ASP A 280 -0.72 19.71 -23.93
C ASP A 280 -0.38 18.69 -25.04
N THR A 281 0.91 18.48 -25.29
CA THR A 281 1.38 17.58 -26.35
C THR A 281 1.37 16.12 -25.92
N ASN A 282 1.69 15.83 -24.65
CA ASN A 282 1.99 14.49 -24.18
C ASN A 282 0.93 13.89 -23.25
N TRP A 283 0.10 14.71 -22.60
CA TRP A 283 -0.95 14.23 -21.70
C TRP A 283 -2.32 14.57 -22.26
N THR A 284 -2.78 13.78 -23.22
CA THR A 284 -3.97 14.12 -23.99
C THR A 284 -5.21 13.35 -23.54
N VAL A 285 -6.39 13.89 -23.88
CA VAL A 285 -7.68 13.20 -23.73
C VAL A 285 -7.72 11.95 -24.60
N ALA A 286 -7.15 12.01 -25.80
CA ALA A 286 -7.15 10.90 -26.76
C ALA A 286 -6.37 9.70 -26.26
N ASP A 287 -5.31 9.92 -25.48
CA ASP A 287 -4.49 8.87 -24.87
C ASP A 287 -5.02 8.43 -23.50
N GLY A 288 -6.09 9.06 -22.99
CA GLY A 288 -6.74 8.68 -21.73
C GLY A 288 -6.03 9.20 -20.47
N TYR A 289 -5.18 10.21 -20.56
CA TYR A 289 -4.45 10.76 -19.43
C TYR A 289 -5.27 11.77 -18.62
N ILE A 290 -6.12 12.54 -19.29
CA ILE A 290 -6.93 13.63 -18.72
C ILE A 290 -8.36 13.59 -19.22
N ASP A 291 -9.30 14.21 -18.50
CA ASP A 291 -10.68 14.40 -18.95
C ASP A 291 -10.80 15.63 -19.88
N PRO A 292 -11.86 15.70 -20.72
CA PRO A 292 -12.04 16.78 -21.70
C PRO A 292 -12.18 18.19 -21.13
N GLN A 293 -12.56 18.33 -19.84
CA GLN A 293 -12.67 19.62 -19.16
C GLN A 293 -11.35 20.13 -18.62
N HIS A 294 -10.28 19.32 -18.59
CA HIS A 294 -8.98 19.71 -18.06
C HIS A 294 -8.22 20.59 -19.05
N TYR A 295 -7.50 21.56 -18.52
CA TYR A 295 -6.48 22.33 -19.23
C TYR A 295 -5.25 22.52 -18.33
N PHE A 296 -4.10 22.78 -18.94
CA PHE A 296 -2.85 22.99 -18.21
C PHE A 296 -2.53 24.46 -18.05
N SER A 297 -1.92 24.81 -16.91
CA SER A 297 -1.46 26.18 -16.62
C SER A 297 -0.24 26.15 -15.70
N ASN A 298 0.62 27.14 -15.81
CA ASN A 298 1.71 27.35 -14.83
C ASN A 298 1.24 28.03 -13.54
N ASN A 299 0.00 28.51 -13.52
CA ASN A 299 -0.60 29.20 -12.38
C ASN A 299 -2.12 29.07 -12.49
N CYS A 300 -2.66 28.02 -11.87
CA CYS A 300 -4.09 27.80 -11.82
C CYS A 300 -4.76 28.83 -10.89
N PRO A 301 -5.96 29.32 -11.25
CA PRO A 301 -6.71 30.21 -10.39
C PRO A 301 -7.15 29.47 -9.11
N PRO A 302 -7.21 30.15 -7.95
CA PRO A 302 -7.72 29.53 -6.73
C PRO A 302 -9.18 29.09 -6.93
N PRO A 303 -9.61 27.95 -6.36
CA PRO A 303 -10.91 27.34 -6.62
C PRO A 303 -12.14 28.15 -6.14
N THR A 304 -11.95 29.33 -5.61
CA THR A 304 -13.00 30.20 -5.06
C THR A 304 -13.34 31.43 -5.90
N SER A 305 -12.79 31.60 -7.08
CA SER A 305 -13.35 32.59 -7.99
C SER A 305 -14.60 31.94 -8.61
N ILE A 306 -15.78 32.36 -8.15
CA ILE A 306 -16.91 32.39 -9.07
C ILE A 306 -16.38 33.22 -10.27
N GLU A 307 -16.03 32.50 -11.38
CA GLU A 307 -15.82 33.23 -12.61
C GLU A 307 -17.14 33.98 -12.84
N GLU A 308 -17.12 35.28 -12.64
CA GLU A 308 -18.11 36.14 -13.28
C GLU A 308 -17.90 35.89 -14.77
N HIS A 309 -18.71 34.93 -15.32
CA HIS A 309 -18.87 34.88 -16.75
C HIS A 309 -19.24 36.29 -17.19
N THR A 310 -18.27 37.01 -17.74
CA THR A 310 -18.47 38.29 -18.41
C THR A 310 -19.24 38.06 -19.71
N THR A 311 -20.35 37.34 -19.66
CA THR A 311 -21.44 37.51 -20.61
C THR A 311 -22.09 38.81 -20.18
N ASN A 312 -22.34 39.74 -21.11
CA ASN A 312 -22.99 41.03 -20.97
C ASN A 312 -24.26 41.00 -20.07
N LYS A 313 -24.08 40.65 -18.80
CA LYS A 313 -25.17 40.65 -17.81
C LYS A 313 -25.26 42.08 -17.27
N GLN A 314 -26.39 42.69 -17.49
CA GLN A 314 -26.67 43.97 -16.94
C GLN A 314 -27.01 43.86 -15.46
N LEU A 315 -26.25 44.53 -14.59
CA LEU A 315 -26.54 44.61 -13.17
C LEU A 315 -27.97 45.14 -12.96
N LEU A 316 -28.86 44.32 -12.45
CA LEU A 316 -30.25 44.73 -12.23
C LEU A 316 -30.40 45.50 -10.94
N LYS A 317 -29.82 45.02 -9.84
CA LYS A 317 -29.90 45.68 -8.55
C LYS A 317 -28.86 45.17 -7.56
N VAL A 318 -28.62 45.97 -6.55
CA VAL A 318 -27.81 45.62 -5.37
C VAL A 318 -28.73 45.60 -4.14
N THR A 319 -28.74 44.49 -3.38
CA THR A 319 -29.56 44.36 -2.19
C THR A 319 -28.69 44.11 -0.95
N ASP A 320 -29.21 44.48 0.23
CA ASP A 320 -28.68 44.01 1.50
C ASP A 320 -29.11 42.57 1.79
N ILE A 321 -28.63 42.01 2.91
CA ILE A 321 -28.93 40.62 3.31
C ILE A 321 -30.43 40.37 3.58
N LEU A 322 -31.26 41.41 3.65
CA LEU A 322 -32.72 41.36 3.83
C LEU A 322 -33.45 41.57 2.48
N GLY A 323 -32.73 41.62 1.35
CA GLY A 323 -33.30 41.82 0.01
C GLY A 323 -33.72 43.27 -0.30
N ARG A 324 -33.35 44.26 0.52
CA ARG A 324 -33.69 45.66 0.30
C ARG A 324 -32.66 46.31 -0.63
N GLU A 325 -33.10 47.06 -1.63
CA GLU A 325 -32.22 47.80 -2.53
C GLU A 325 -31.38 48.86 -1.80
N THR A 326 -30.07 48.85 -2.07
CA THR A 326 -29.13 49.82 -1.44
C THR A 326 -28.11 50.33 -2.41
N LYS A 327 -27.68 51.59 -2.21
CA LYS A 327 -26.71 52.26 -3.09
C LYS A 327 -25.27 52.17 -2.57
N GLN A 328 -25.04 51.82 -1.34
CA GLN A 328 -23.73 51.46 -0.73
C GLN A 328 -23.87 51.34 0.80
N THR A 329 -23.34 50.26 1.38
CA THR A 329 -23.14 50.17 2.84
C THR A 329 -21.87 49.32 3.08
N ASN A 330 -21.27 49.45 4.27
CA ASN A 330 -20.16 48.61 4.74
C ASN A 330 -20.67 47.23 5.21
N GLN A 331 -21.78 46.72 4.66
CA GLN A 331 -22.41 45.45 5.00
C GLN A 331 -22.31 44.50 3.77
N PRO A 332 -22.35 43.20 3.96
CA PRO A 332 -22.40 42.23 2.85
C PRO A 332 -23.54 42.54 1.88
N LEU A 333 -23.26 42.63 0.59
CA LEU A 333 -24.20 42.92 -0.48
C LEU A 333 -24.38 41.75 -1.41
N PHE A 334 -25.60 41.57 -1.92
CA PHE A 334 -25.87 40.60 -3.00
C PHE A 334 -26.10 41.38 -4.30
N TYR A 335 -25.45 40.91 -5.36
CA TYR A 335 -25.58 41.44 -6.71
C TYR A 335 -26.51 40.51 -7.49
N ILE A 336 -27.57 41.05 -8.10
CA ILE A 336 -28.50 40.31 -8.91
C ILE A 336 -28.30 40.76 -10.37
N TYR A 337 -28.02 39.79 -11.23
CA TYR A 337 -27.80 39.95 -12.65
C TYR A 337 -28.91 39.26 -13.45
N ASP A 338 -29.11 39.73 -14.70
CA ASP A 338 -30.05 39.11 -15.67
C ASP A 338 -29.37 37.92 -16.35
#